data_51245a8872042a84b848c774bcb49664
#
_entry.id   51245a8872042a84b848c774bcb49664
#
_cell.length_a   1.000
_cell.length_b   1.000
_cell.length_c   1.000
_cell.angle_alpha   90.00
_cell.angle_beta   90.00
_cell.angle_gamma   90.00
#
_symmetry.space_group_name_H-M   'P 1'
#
loop_
_entity.id
_entity.type
_entity.pdbx_description
1 polymer ?
#
loop_
_entity_poly.entity_id
_entity_poly.type
_entity_poly.pdbx_seq_one_letter_code
_entity_poly.pdbx_strand_id
1 'polypeptide(L)'
;ILLAKYHKPFTDEEIVLAEYAAAVVGLEIQRNLQRELENEKKLEMAVDMAFCTLSHSEKDALDRILREMTEDEGNIVASKIAAKYGLTNSVIVSALKKLESAGILETKSLGMKGTYIKILNPHVRSLI
;
A
#
# COMPACT_ATOMS: atom_id res chain seq x y z
N ILE A 1 -14.67 -31.24 -6.15
CA ILE A 1 -13.75 -32.31 -6.58
C ILE A 1 -14.56 -33.53 -6.92
N LEU A 2 -14.50 -33.89 -8.18
CA LEU A 2 -15.14 -35.09 -8.67
C LEU A 2 -14.21 -36.27 -8.47
N LEU A 3 -14.51 -37.08 -7.49
CA LEU A 3 -13.95 -38.41 -7.35
C LEU A 3 -14.83 -39.38 -8.13
N ALA A 4 -14.54 -39.58 -9.40
CA ALA A 4 -15.33 -40.46 -10.22
C ALA A 4 -14.83 -41.88 -10.06
N LYS A 5 -15.60 -42.71 -9.39
CA LYS A 5 -15.47 -44.16 -9.40
C LYS A 5 -16.63 -44.73 -10.20
N TYR A 6 -16.35 -45.22 -11.41
CA TYR A 6 -17.31 -45.90 -12.21
C TYR A 6 -17.54 -47.29 -11.66
N HIS A 7 -18.76 -47.74 -11.59
CA HIS A 7 -19.16 -49.10 -11.27
C HIS A 7 -19.02 -49.57 -9.82
N LYS A 8 -18.51 -48.72 -8.91
CA LYS A 8 -18.45 -49.07 -7.51
C LYS A 8 -18.96 -47.90 -6.64
N PRO A 9 -19.79 -48.18 -5.63
CA PRO A 9 -20.13 -47.15 -4.67
C PRO A 9 -18.86 -46.73 -3.90
N PHE A 10 -18.80 -45.48 -3.47
CA PHE A 10 -17.71 -45.01 -2.60
C PHE A 10 -17.78 -45.76 -1.29
N THR A 11 -16.62 -46.18 -0.79
CA THR A 11 -16.51 -46.69 0.57
C THR A 11 -16.58 -45.52 1.56
N ASP A 12 -16.93 -45.81 2.83
CA ASP A 12 -16.97 -44.78 3.87
C ASP A 12 -15.63 -44.06 4.03
N GLU A 13 -14.52 -44.76 3.89
CA GLU A 13 -13.18 -44.17 3.93
C GLU A 13 -12.93 -43.19 2.78
N GLU A 14 -13.40 -43.49 1.59
CA GLU A 14 -13.25 -42.61 0.42
C GLU A 14 -14.10 -41.34 0.57
N ILE A 15 -15.29 -41.42 1.13
CA ILE A 15 -16.14 -40.27 1.43
C ILE A 15 -15.48 -39.36 2.48
N VAL A 16 -14.91 -39.93 3.54
CA VAL A 16 -14.21 -39.20 4.58
C VAL A 16 -12.99 -38.46 4.01
N LEU A 17 -12.20 -39.10 3.16
CA LEU A 17 -11.06 -38.47 2.49
C LEU A 17 -11.46 -37.33 1.58
N ALA A 18 -12.57 -37.46 0.83
CA ALA A 18 -13.09 -36.39 -0.02
C ALA A 18 -13.56 -35.19 0.80
N GLU A 19 -14.26 -35.41 1.90
CA GLU A 19 -14.69 -34.35 2.81
C GLU A 19 -13.52 -33.64 3.48
N TYR A 20 -12.49 -34.38 3.89
CA TYR A 20 -11.26 -33.81 4.47
C TYR A 20 -10.51 -32.92 3.47
N ALA A 21 -10.33 -33.38 2.24
CA ALA A 21 -9.70 -32.60 1.20
C ALA A 21 -10.43 -31.28 0.90
N ALA A 22 -11.76 -31.32 0.82
CA ALA A 22 -12.58 -30.13 0.64
C ALA A 22 -12.47 -29.14 1.80
N ALA A 23 -12.41 -29.63 3.03
CA ALA A 23 -12.23 -28.79 4.23
C ALA A 23 -10.86 -28.10 4.24
N VAL A 24 -9.78 -28.79 3.85
CA VAL A 24 -8.43 -28.22 3.76
C VAL A 24 -8.36 -27.11 2.73
N VAL A 25 -8.93 -27.31 1.55
CA VAL A 25 -8.99 -26.28 0.50
C VAL A 25 -9.76 -25.05 0.97
N GLY A 26 -10.91 -25.24 1.63
CA GLY A 26 -11.70 -24.16 2.20
C GLY A 26 -10.95 -23.35 3.26
N LEU A 27 -10.17 -24.01 4.12
CA LEU A 27 -9.33 -23.35 5.12
C LEU A 27 -8.19 -22.53 4.49
N GLU A 28 -7.58 -23.01 3.44
CA GLU A 28 -6.55 -22.26 2.72
C GLU A 28 -7.09 -20.98 2.08
N ILE A 29 -8.26 -21.03 1.46
CA ILE A 29 -8.93 -19.85 0.89
C ILE A 29 -9.22 -18.84 1.98
N GLN A 30 -9.75 -19.25 3.13
CA GLN A 30 -10.01 -18.36 4.26
C GLN A 30 -8.73 -17.72 4.81
N ARG A 31 -7.64 -18.48 4.93
CA ARG A 31 -6.35 -17.97 5.39
C ARG A 31 -5.79 -16.93 4.43
N ASN A 32 -5.89 -17.15 3.13
CA ASN A 32 -5.43 -16.20 2.12
C ASN A 32 -6.22 -14.89 2.18
N LEU A 33 -7.55 -14.96 2.30
CA LEU A 33 -8.39 -13.79 2.46
C LEU A 33 -8.06 -13.00 3.74
N GLN A 34 -7.84 -13.71 4.85
CA GLN A 34 -7.43 -13.06 6.10
C GLN A 34 -6.07 -12.36 5.97
N ARG A 35 -5.10 -12.98 5.31
CA ARG A 35 -3.77 -12.38 5.08
C ARG A 35 -3.87 -11.11 4.24
N GLU A 36 -4.68 -11.13 3.20
CA GLU A 36 -4.92 -9.94 2.37
C GLU A 36 -5.53 -8.80 3.17
N LEU A 37 -6.57 -9.08 3.95
CA LEU A 37 -7.21 -8.09 4.81
C LEU A 37 -6.27 -7.54 5.89
N GLU A 38 -5.46 -8.40 6.50
CA GLU A 38 -4.46 -7.99 7.48
C GLU A 38 -3.38 -7.11 6.87
N ASN A 39 -2.93 -7.44 5.65
CA ASN A 39 -1.94 -6.65 4.93
C ASN A 39 -2.49 -5.28 4.56
N GLU A 40 -3.73 -5.20 4.07
CA GLU A 40 -4.38 -3.92 3.79
C GLU A 40 -4.49 -3.05 5.05
N LYS A 41 -4.92 -3.63 6.16
CA LYS A 41 -4.97 -2.92 7.44
C LYS A 41 -3.61 -2.43 7.91
N LYS A 42 -2.56 -3.23 7.74
CA LYS A 42 -1.19 -2.82 8.07
C LYS A 42 -0.72 -1.65 7.23
N LEU A 43 -1.01 -1.66 5.93
CA LEU A 43 -0.68 -0.57 5.02
C LEU A 43 -1.42 0.72 5.40
N GLU A 44 -2.70 0.62 5.68
CA GLU A 44 -3.52 1.75 6.13
C GLU A 44 -3.03 2.32 7.47
N MET A 45 -2.75 1.47 8.44
CA MET A 45 -2.20 1.89 9.73
C MET A 45 -0.82 2.53 9.60
N ALA A 46 0.04 2.04 8.72
CA ALA A 46 1.35 2.62 8.48
C ALA A 46 1.23 4.05 7.94
N VAL A 47 0.29 4.30 7.04
CA VAL A 47 0.01 5.64 6.53
C VAL A 47 -0.51 6.55 7.62
N ASP A 48 -1.46 6.10 8.42
CA ASP A 48 -2.03 6.88 9.52
C ASP A 48 -0.96 7.26 10.55
N MET A 49 -0.12 6.31 10.93
CA MET A 49 0.96 6.54 11.88
C MET A 49 2.00 7.54 11.34
N ALA A 50 2.40 7.39 10.09
CA ALA A 50 3.33 8.31 9.45
C ALA A 50 2.73 9.71 9.34
N PHE A 51 1.46 9.81 9.00
CA PHE A 51 0.74 11.08 8.91
C PHE A 51 0.65 11.79 10.26
N CYS A 52 0.48 11.04 11.35
CA CYS A 52 0.49 11.58 12.71
C CYS A 52 1.86 12.17 13.11
N THR A 53 2.96 11.72 12.53
CA THR A 53 4.31 12.25 12.80
C THR A 53 4.60 13.55 12.04
N LEU A 54 3.80 13.88 11.03
CA LEU A 54 3.98 15.08 10.25
C LEU A 54 3.45 16.31 10.99
N SER A 55 4.18 17.42 10.89
CA SER A 55 3.69 18.72 11.34
C SER A 55 2.57 19.21 10.43
N HIS A 56 1.83 20.24 10.87
CA HIS A 56 0.77 20.83 10.05
C HIS A 56 1.29 21.32 8.69
N SER A 57 2.45 21.97 8.67
CA SER A 57 3.09 22.44 7.45
C SER A 57 3.52 21.28 6.54
N GLU A 58 4.03 20.20 7.13
CA GLU A 58 4.41 18.99 6.37
C GLU A 58 3.21 18.27 5.77
N LYS A 59 2.09 18.21 6.49
CA LYS A 59 0.82 17.67 5.98
C LYS A 59 0.32 18.47 4.78
N ASP A 60 0.37 19.79 4.88
CA ASP A 60 -0.01 20.70 3.81
C ASP A 60 0.90 20.53 2.59
N ALA A 61 2.21 20.41 2.82
CA ALA A 61 3.18 20.12 1.77
C ALA A 61 2.87 18.80 1.05
N LEU A 62 2.57 17.75 1.80
CA LEU A 62 2.19 16.44 1.25
C LEU A 62 0.93 16.54 0.38
N ASP A 63 -0.11 17.22 0.86
CA ASP A 63 -1.34 17.45 0.11
C ASP A 63 -1.06 18.13 -1.24
N ARG A 64 -0.21 19.15 -1.23
CA ARG A 64 0.17 19.87 -2.46
C ARG A 64 0.97 19.00 -3.42
N ILE A 65 1.91 18.23 -2.90
CA ILE A 65 2.70 17.30 -3.70
C ILE A 65 1.81 16.26 -4.39
N LEU A 66 0.90 15.66 -3.66
CA LEU A 66 -0.01 14.64 -4.19
C LEU A 66 -0.99 15.21 -5.23
N ARG A 67 -1.39 16.46 -5.09
CA ARG A 67 -2.22 17.15 -6.10
C ARG A 67 -1.46 17.43 -7.39
N GLU A 68 -0.17 17.73 -7.30
CA GLU A 68 0.68 17.92 -8.47
C GLU A 68 1.01 16.58 -9.18
N MET A 69 0.98 15.48 -8.44
CA MET A 69 1.18 14.14 -8.97
C MET A 69 -0.17 13.51 -9.34
N THR A 70 -0.42 13.34 -10.62
CA THR A 70 -1.63 12.66 -11.10
C THR A 70 -1.50 11.15 -11.08
N GLU A 71 -0.26 10.64 -11.14
CA GLU A 71 0.05 9.22 -11.15
C GLU A 71 0.78 8.80 -9.86
N ASP A 72 0.96 7.50 -9.66
CA ASP A 72 1.65 6.96 -8.48
C ASP A 72 3.15 7.18 -8.50
N GLU A 73 3.69 7.62 -9.62
CA GLU A 73 5.09 7.98 -9.76
C GLU A 73 5.24 9.23 -10.64
N GLY A 74 6.25 10.02 -10.38
CA GLY A 74 6.53 11.20 -11.17
C GLY A 74 7.66 12.05 -10.62
N ASN A 75 8.07 13.01 -11.40
CA ASN A 75 9.10 13.97 -11.02
C ASN A 75 8.44 15.25 -10.50
N ILE A 76 8.93 15.74 -9.38
CA ILE A 76 8.55 17.04 -8.84
C ILE A 76 9.81 17.91 -8.64
N VAL A 77 9.63 19.20 -8.73
CA VAL A 77 10.67 20.17 -8.34
C VAL A 77 10.19 20.85 -7.06
N ALA A 78 10.82 20.50 -5.93
CA ALA A 78 10.44 21.00 -4.62
C ALA A 78 10.42 22.54 -4.55
N SER A 79 11.39 23.20 -5.19
CA SER A 79 11.44 24.66 -5.24
C SER A 79 10.25 25.29 -5.96
N LYS A 80 9.76 24.66 -7.02
CA LYS A 80 8.57 25.12 -7.76
C LYS A 80 7.30 25.00 -6.93
N ILE A 81 7.15 23.86 -6.23
CA ILE A 81 6.01 23.62 -5.34
C ILE A 81 6.05 24.60 -4.18
N ALA A 82 7.22 24.80 -3.58
CA ALA A 82 7.40 25.74 -2.50
C ALA A 82 7.03 27.17 -2.92
N ALA A 83 7.48 27.62 -4.07
CA ALA A 83 7.17 28.93 -4.59
C ALA A 83 5.66 29.08 -4.94
N LYS A 84 5.05 28.05 -5.52
CA LYS A 84 3.64 28.05 -5.93
C LYS A 84 2.68 28.14 -4.73
N TYR A 85 2.99 27.47 -3.65
CA TYR A 85 2.11 27.34 -2.48
C TYR A 85 2.60 28.12 -1.24
N GLY A 86 3.67 28.87 -1.35
CA GLY A 86 4.20 29.63 -0.24
C GLY A 86 4.85 28.78 0.87
N LEU A 87 5.34 27.59 0.53
CA LEU A 87 6.01 26.67 1.43
C LEU A 87 7.53 26.83 1.32
N THR A 88 8.26 26.31 2.30
CA THR A 88 9.71 26.24 2.25
C THR A 88 10.19 24.89 1.70
N ASN A 89 11.35 24.89 1.03
CA ASN A 89 11.96 23.64 0.53
C ASN A 89 12.23 22.65 1.68
N SER A 90 12.64 23.13 2.84
CA SER A 90 12.94 22.28 3.99
C SER A 90 11.71 21.52 4.50
N VAL A 91 10.52 22.13 4.47
CA VAL A 91 9.26 21.49 4.86
C VAL A 91 8.93 20.35 3.89
N ILE A 92 9.05 20.61 2.59
CA ILE A 92 8.79 19.60 1.56
C ILE A 92 9.76 18.42 1.68
N VAL A 93 11.04 18.68 1.81
CA VAL A 93 12.09 17.66 1.96
C VAL A 93 11.87 16.86 3.25
N SER A 94 11.54 17.53 4.34
CA SER A 94 11.28 16.88 5.63
C SER A 94 10.07 15.96 5.55
N ALA A 95 8.97 16.39 4.94
CA ALA A 95 7.78 15.57 4.72
C ALA A 95 8.10 14.32 3.91
N LEU A 96 8.81 14.48 2.80
CA LEU A 96 9.21 13.37 1.94
C LEU A 96 10.11 12.37 2.66
N LYS A 97 11.09 12.84 3.43
CA LYS A 97 11.99 11.98 4.21
C LYS A 97 11.24 11.17 5.26
N LYS A 98 10.30 11.78 5.97
CA LYS A 98 9.49 11.07 6.97
C LYS A 98 8.64 9.97 6.34
N LEU A 99 8.02 10.26 5.21
CA LEU A 99 7.21 9.28 4.49
C LEU A 99 8.06 8.16 3.88
N GLU A 100 9.23 8.49 3.38
CA GLU A 100 10.20 7.50 2.88
C GLU A 100 10.67 6.57 3.99
N SER A 101 10.99 7.11 5.15
CA SER A 101 11.37 6.33 6.34
C SER A 101 10.25 5.39 6.82
N ALA A 102 9.00 5.78 6.62
CA ALA A 102 7.84 4.95 6.93
C ALA A 102 7.52 3.90 5.86
N GLY A 103 8.23 3.90 4.73
CA GLY A 103 7.99 2.97 3.62
C GLY A 103 6.76 3.28 2.78
N ILE A 104 6.23 4.50 2.86
CA ILE A 104 5.02 4.91 2.15
C ILE A 104 5.33 5.35 0.72
N LEU A 105 6.48 5.99 0.53
CA LEU A 105 6.96 6.39 -0.78
C LEU A 105 8.47 6.23 -0.89
N GLU A 106 8.95 6.24 -2.11
CA GLU A 106 10.36 6.20 -2.45
C GLU A 106 10.73 7.48 -3.18
N THR A 107 11.85 8.09 -2.80
CA THR A 107 12.33 9.32 -3.42
C THR A 107 13.72 9.11 -4.00
N LYS A 108 13.97 9.75 -5.14
CA LYS A 108 15.28 9.75 -5.79
C LYS A 108 15.61 11.14 -6.30
N SER A 109 16.71 11.70 -5.83
CA SER A 109 17.17 12.99 -6.29
C SER A 109 17.73 12.90 -7.72
N LEU A 110 17.25 13.76 -8.59
CA LEU A 110 17.70 13.87 -9.99
C LEU A 110 18.55 15.14 -10.23
N GLY A 111 19.04 15.76 -9.18
CA GLY A 111 19.78 17.02 -9.26
C GLY A 111 18.91 18.17 -9.76
N MET A 112 19.32 18.85 -10.83
CA MET A 112 18.56 19.98 -11.40
C MET A 112 17.22 19.60 -11.99
N LYS A 113 16.99 18.32 -12.31
CA LYS A 113 15.73 17.80 -12.87
C LYS A 113 14.65 17.62 -11.81
N GLY A 114 14.97 17.84 -10.54
CA GLY A 114 14.05 17.71 -9.42
C GLY A 114 14.20 16.39 -8.66
N THR A 115 13.11 15.92 -8.08
CA THR A 115 13.05 14.69 -7.31
C THR A 115 12.03 13.75 -7.92
N TYR A 116 12.45 12.53 -8.18
CA TYR A 116 11.56 11.45 -8.57
C TYR A 116 10.89 10.88 -7.33
N ILE A 117 9.57 10.77 -7.34
CA ILE A 117 8.78 10.20 -6.25
C ILE A 117 7.95 9.06 -6.79
N LYS A 118 7.99 7.93 -6.07
CA LYS A 118 7.15 6.77 -6.35
C LYS A 118 6.34 6.45 -5.09
N ILE A 119 5.03 6.38 -5.22
CA ILE A 119 4.13 6.02 -4.13
C ILE A 119 4.13 4.49 -4.00
N LEU A 120 4.60 3.99 -2.85
CA LEU A 120 4.63 2.57 -2.55
C LEU A 120 3.33 2.11 -1.89
N ASN A 121 2.70 2.98 -1.10
CA ASN A 121 1.47 2.69 -0.39
C ASN A 121 0.33 3.56 -0.92
N PRO A 122 -0.63 3.00 -1.67
CA PRO A 122 -1.70 3.77 -2.28
C PRO A 122 -2.67 4.40 -1.28
N HIS A 123 -2.71 3.93 -0.04
CA HIS A 123 -3.57 4.49 1.02
C HIS A 123 -3.20 5.93 1.38
N VAL A 124 -2.00 6.38 1.06
CA VAL A 124 -1.59 7.77 1.29
C VAL A 124 -2.51 8.76 0.56
N ARG A 125 -3.05 8.40 -0.58
CA ARG A 125 -3.99 9.26 -1.34
C ARG A 125 -5.36 9.37 -0.69
N SER A 126 -5.75 8.43 0.14
CA SER A 126 -7.03 8.44 0.84
C SER A 126 -7.07 9.45 2.00
N LEU A 127 -5.94 9.98 2.40
CA LEU A 127 -5.82 11.00 3.46
C LEU A 127 -6.09 12.44 2.98
N ILE A 128 -6.31 12.59 1.69
CA ILE A 128 -6.46 13.90 1.04
C ILE A 128 -7.89 14.14 0.63
#